data_8ebdcb6f0dc43975052de80fdb475032
#
_entry.id   8ebdcb6f0dc43975052de80fdb475032
#
_cell.length_a   1.000
_cell.length_b   1.000
_cell.length_c   1.000
_cell.angle_alpha   90.00
_cell.angle_beta   90.00
_cell.angle_gamma   90.00
#
_symmetry.space_group_name_H-M   'P 1'
#
loop_
_entity.id
_entity.type
_entity.pdbx_description
1 polymer ?
#
loop_
_entity_poly.entity_id
_entity_poly.type
_entity_poly.pdbx_seq_one_letter_code
_entity_poly.pdbx_strand_id
1 'polypeptide(L)'
;KAATGLIVPLSPGVWAIHKEGDMPLYEKGMADFGEGLEGIAEDGSIAMLSESLMNKEELMQYGIFNTPVGASEAGPIGPGNSYQFSFTAEEGYNLSIASMFAQSNDWFYGFKPEGLPLFKDGEAMYGDMTGYVYLFDAGTEADEHPGAGLTQVIRQGSPNTGPEDPNYMVRIVDGDEFDNIPATSHVIKITIESE
;
A
#
# COMPACT_ATOMS: atom_id res chain seq x y z
N LYS A 1 6.34 -16.39 -2.36
CA LYS A 1 7.76 -16.70 -2.28
C LYS A 1 8.42 -15.89 -3.36
N ALA A 2 9.13 -14.80 -3.04
CA ALA A 2 10.13 -14.33 -3.97
C ALA A 2 10.91 -15.56 -4.45
N ALA A 3 11.34 -15.61 -5.70
CA ALA A 3 12.03 -16.77 -6.27
C ALA A 3 13.28 -17.17 -5.45
N THR A 4 13.74 -16.31 -4.58
CA THR A 4 14.86 -16.48 -3.66
C THR A 4 14.46 -17.03 -2.28
N GLY A 5 13.16 -17.27 -2.00
CA GLY A 5 12.69 -17.59 -0.66
C GLY A 5 12.60 -16.38 0.26
N LEU A 6 12.67 -15.16 -0.29
CA LEU A 6 12.58 -13.91 0.44
C LEU A 6 11.24 -13.81 1.20
N ILE A 7 11.31 -13.55 2.50
CA ILE A 7 10.16 -13.18 3.29
C ILE A 7 9.94 -11.68 3.08
N VAL A 8 8.75 -11.32 2.61
CA VAL A 8 8.35 -9.93 2.42
C VAL A 8 7.37 -9.57 3.53
N PRO A 9 7.79 -8.79 4.54
CA PRO A 9 6.86 -8.19 5.47
C PRO A 9 6.00 -7.13 4.78
N LEU A 10 4.78 -6.94 5.28
CA LEU A 10 3.95 -5.77 4.95
C LEU A 10 4.04 -4.79 6.12
N SER A 11 4.23 -3.52 5.82
CA SER A 11 4.22 -2.49 6.84
C SER A 11 2.81 -2.25 7.40
N PRO A 12 2.67 -1.53 8.51
CA PRO A 12 1.47 -0.76 8.78
C PRO A 12 1.04 0.03 7.55
N GLY A 13 -0.25 0.32 7.43
CA GLY A 13 -0.77 1.05 6.29
C GLY A 13 -1.97 1.92 6.65
N VAL A 14 -2.49 2.59 5.64
CA VAL A 14 -3.67 3.44 5.73
C VAL A 14 -4.79 2.92 4.83
N TRP A 15 -6.01 3.35 5.12
CA TRP A 15 -7.17 3.14 4.27
C TRP A 15 -8.06 4.38 4.24
N ALA A 16 -8.80 4.57 3.17
CA ALA A 16 -9.75 5.65 2.99
C ALA A 16 -10.97 5.18 2.19
N ILE A 17 -12.16 5.60 2.63
CA ILE A 17 -13.43 5.48 1.89
C ILE A 17 -13.73 6.85 1.30
N HIS A 18 -13.82 6.90 -0.02
CA HIS A 18 -13.97 8.14 -0.79
C HIS A 18 -14.96 7.96 -1.94
N LYS A 19 -15.43 9.03 -2.52
CA LYS A 19 -16.33 8.97 -3.68
C LYS A 19 -15.65 8.37 -4.89
N GLU A 20 -16.43 7.70 -5.71
CA GLU A 20 -15.98 7.22 -7.01
C GLU A 20 -15.41 8.39 -7.85
N GLY A 21 -14.23 8.18 -8.41
CA GLY A 21 -13.48 9.17 -9.19
C GLY A 21 -12.48 10.00 -8.40
N ASP A 22 -12.53 9.99 -7.06
CA ASP A 22 -11.49 10.61 -6.22
C ASP A 22 -10.27 9.68 -6.12
N MET A 23 -9.10 10.30 -5.95
CA MET A 23 -7.81 9.61 -5.78
C MET A 23 -7.08 10.21 -4.56
N PRO A 24 -7.48 9.81 -3.33
CA PRO A 24 -7.01 10.50 -2.12
C PRO A 24 -5.58 10.18 -1.71
N LEU A 25 -4.99 9.07 -2.19
CA LEU A 25 -3.68 8.61 -1.76
C LEU A 25 -2.58 8.88 -2.79
N TYR A 26 -2.86 8.65 -4.06
CA TYR A 26 -1.93 8.79 -5.18
C TYR A 26 -2.67 8.78 -6.51
N GLU A 27 -1.98 9.26 -7.55
CA GLU A 27 -2.45 9.23 -8.93
C GLU A 27 -1.34 8.65 -9.83
N LYS A 28 -1.69 7.63 -10.63
CA LYS A 28 -0.74 6.99 -11.54
C LYS A 28 -0.30 7.97 -12.64
N GLY A 29 1.01 8.12 -12.83
CA GLY A 29 1.59 9.04 -13.81
C GLY A 29 1.77 10.46 -13.27
N MET A 30 1.52 10.67 -11.98
CA MET A 30 1.81 11.91 -11.26
C MET A 30 2.92 11.65 -10.23
N ALA A 31 3.60 12.71 -9.81
CA ALA A 31 4.50 12.64 -8.66
C ALA A 31 3.72 12.36 -7.38
N ASP A 32 4.41 11.89 -6.33
CA ASP A 32 3.84 11.89 -4.98
C ASP A 32 3.28 13.28 -4.65
N PHE A 33 2.12 13.31 -4.00
CA PHE A 33 1.43 14.55 -3.63
C PHE A 33 2.16 15.36 -2.54
N GLY A 34 3.21 14.78 -1.93
CA GLY A 34 3.86 15.36 -0.75
C GLY A 34 3.03 15.23 0.53
N GLU A 35 2.09 14.31 0.55
CA GLU A 35 1.13 14.07 1.63
C GLU A 35 1.47 12.83 2.48
N GLY A 36 2.63 12.19 2.20
CA GLY A 36 3.18 11.11 3.01
C GLY A 36 3.10 9.72 2.40
N LEU A 37 2.81 9.59 1.10
CA LEU A 37 2.94 8.32 0.38
C LEU A 37 4.41 7.85 0.38
N GLU A 38 5.37 8.75 0.11
CA GLU A 38 6.81 8.53 0.23
C GLU A 38 7.15 7.83 1.56
N GLY A 39 6.70 8.40 2.70
CA GLY A 39 7.01 7.83 4.00
C GLY A 39 6.46 6.42 4.22
N ILE A 40 5.29 6.08 3.65
CA ILE A 40 4.79 4.69 3.66
C ILE A 40 5.63 3.82 2.75
N ALA A 41 5.89 4.26 1.53
CA ALA A 41 6.51 3.45 0.49
C ALA A 41 7.98 3.13 0.79
N GLU A 42 8.73 4.09 1.38
CA GLU A 42 10.16 3.95 1.71
C GLU A 42 10.41 3.35 3.10
N ASP A 43 9.64 3.80 4.10
CA ASP A 43 9.94 3.52 5.51
C ASP A 43 8.85 2.72 6.23
N GLY A 44 7.72 2.48 5.59
CA GLY A 44 6.54 1.92 6.24
C GLY A 44 5.92 2.86 7.29
N SER A 45 6.22 4.15 7.21
CA SER A 45 5.75 5.19 8.14
C SER A 45 4.39 5.72 7.73
N ILE A 46 3.38 5.47 8.54
CA ILE A 46 2.00 5.92 8.31
C ILE A 46 1.71 7.35 8.80
N ALA A 47 2.64 7.97 9.52
CA ALA A 47 2.37 9.18 10.30
C ALA A 47 1.86 10.34 9.45
N MET A 48 2.60 10.73 8.42
CA MET A 48 2.26 11.88 7.60
C MET A 48 1.00 11.63 6.75
N LEU A 49 0.89 10.45 6.14
CA LEU A 49 -0.28 10.14 5.29
C LEU A 49 -1.56 10.01 6.12
N SER A 50 -1.49 9.44 7.33
CA SER A 50 -2.65 9.39 8.22
C SER A 50 -3.09 10.78 8.69
N GLU A 51 -2.16 11.70 8.94
CA GLU A 51 -2.46 13.09 9.26
C GLU A 51 -3.07 13.83 8.07
N SER A 52 -2.54 13.60 6.86
CA SER A 52 -3.11 14.15 5.62
C SER A 52 -4.57 13.70 5.43
N LEU A 53 -4.84 12.40 5.58
CA LEU A 53 -6.21 11.87 5.46
C LEU A 53 -7.17 12.48 6.48
N MET A 54 -6.71 12.75 7.70
CA MET A 54 -7.53 13.41 8.74
C MET A 54 -7.99 14.81 8.35
N ASN A 55 -7.24 15.50 7.48
CA ASN A 55 -7.53 16.85 7.01
C ASN A 55 -8.34 16.89 5.70
N LYS A 56 -8.68 15.75 5.10
CA LYS A 56 -9.48 15.64 3.87
C LYS A 56 -10.97 15.52 4.21
N GLU A 57 -11.69 16.64 4.15
CA GLU A 57 -13.13 16.71 4.49
C GLU A 57 -14.03 15.90 3.53
N GLU A 58 -13.54 15.61 2.33
CA GLU A 58 -14.26 14.84 1.30
C GLU A 58 -14.31 13.33 1.55
N LEU A 59 -13.49 12.82 2.48
CA LEU A 59 -13.49 11.40 2.82
C LEU A 59 -14.69 11.02 3.68
N MET A 60 -15.36 9.93 3.33
CA MET A 60 -16.43 9.38 4.15
C MET A 60 -15.88 8.78 5.46
N GLN A 61 -14.80 8.01 5.34
CA GLN A 61 -14.08 7.40 6.45
C GLN A 61 -12.61 7.23 6.07
N TYR A 62 -11.76 7.18 7.06
CA TYR A 62 -10.35 6.85 6.91
C TYR A 62 -9.81 6.22 8.19
N GLY A 63 -8.65 5.61 8.11
CA GLY A 63 -7.98 5.06 9.27
C GLY A 63 -6.65 4.41 8.93
N ILE A 64 -6.11 3.76 9.94
CA ILE A 64 -4.85 3.02 9.86
C ILE A 64 -5.08 1.54 10.19
N PHE A 65 -4.23 0.69 9.67
CA PHE A 65 -4.06 -0.69 10.13
C PHE A 65 -2.60 -0.90 10.48
N ASN A 66 -2.31 -1.03 11.75
CA ASN A 66 -0.93 -1.07 12.25
C ASN A 66 -0.69 -2.12 13.33
N THR A 67 -1.75 -2.70 13.89
CA THR A 67 -1.64 -3.71 14.95
C THR A 67 -2.07 -5.05 14.39
N PRO A 68 -1.17 -6.04 14.34
CA PRO A 68 -1.51 -7.37 13.86
C PRO A 68 -2.62 -8.01 14.71
N VAL A 69 -3.50 -8.78 14.09
CA VAL A 69 -4.58 -9.50 14.81
C VAL A 69 -3.96 -10.39 15.90
N GLY A 70 -4.45 -10.19 17.13
CA GLY A 70 -3.94 -10.91 18.32
C GLY A 70 -2.68 -10.32 18.94
N ALA A 71 -2.09 -9.25 18.39
CA ALA A 71 -0.99 -8.52 19.01
C ALA A 71 -1.48 -7.39 19.90
N SER A 72 -0.63 -6.97 20.84
CA SER A 72 -0.87 -5.80 21.72
C SER A 72 -0.16 -4.52 21.25
N GLU A 73 0.75 -4.65 20.30
CA GLU A 73 1.59 -3.56 19.82
C GLU A 73 1.51 -3.44 18.29
N ALA A 74 1.68 -2.21 17.80
CA ALA A 74 1.80 -1.94 16.39
C ALA A 74 3.11 -2.51 15.83
N GLY A 75 3.06 -2.97 14.57
CA GLY A 75 4.24 -3.47 13.90
C GLY A 75 3.91 -4.10 12.55
N PRO A 76 4.93 -4.42 11.75
CA PRO A 76 4.75 -5.09 10.46
C PRO A 76 4.25 -6.52 10.62
N ILE A 77 3.64 -7.06 9.57
CA ILE A 77 3.21 -8.46 9.53
C ILE A 77 4.09 -9.27 8.58
N GLY A 78 4.42 -10.49 9.02
CA GLY A 78 5.01 -11.53 8.18
C GLY A 78 3.96 -12.54 7.69
N PRO A 79 4.39 -13.56 6.95
CA PRO A 79 3.49 -14.60 6.43
C PRO A 79 2.63 -15.26 7.52
N GLY A 80 1.34 -15.37 7.26
CA GLY A 80 0.37 -15.99 8.16
C GLY A 80 -0.25 -15.06 9.20
N ASN A 81 0.22 -13.83 9.31
CA ASN A 81 -0.39 -12.78 10.13
C ASN A 81 -1.30 -11.89 9.29
N SER A 82 -2.16 -11.11 9.95
CA SER A 82 -3.09 -10.21 9.30
C SER A 82 -3.29 -8.93 10.09
N TYR A 83 -3.68 -7.88 9.37
CA TYR A 83 -4.37 -6.71 9.92
C TYR A 83 -5.86 -6.84 9.68
N GLN A 84 -6.65 -6.15 10.47
CA GLN A 84 -8.10 -6.06 10.33
C GLN A 84 -8.56 -4.64 10.66
N PHE A 85 -9.51 -4.14 9.89
CA PHE A 85 -10.22 -2.89 10.15
C PHE A 85 -11.66 -3.00 9.65
N SER A 86 -12.55 -2.16 10.18
CA SER A 86 -13.97 -2.11 9.78
C SER A 86 -14.31 -0.74 9.22
N PHE A 87 -15.24 -0.70 8.29
CA PHE A 87 -15.75 0.52 7.68
C PHE A 87 -17.23 0.34 7.29
N THR A 88 -17.91 1.45 7.08
CA THR A 88 -19.25 1.45 6.49
C THR A 88 -19.13 1.65 4.98
N ALA A 89 -19.86 0.86 4.21
CA ALA A 89 -19.89 0.96 2.76
C ALA A 89 -21.22 1.56 2.27
N GLU A 90 -21.13 2.45 1.29
CA GLU A 90 -22.28 3.01 0.57
C GLU A 90 -22.04 2.89 -0.94
N GLU A 91 -23.12 2.82 -1.73
CA GLU A 91 -23.03 2.83 -3.19
C GLU A 91 -22.44 4.15 -3.70
N GLY A 92 -21.51 4.09 -4.68
CA GLY A 92 -20.78 5.24 -5.20
C GLY A 92 -19.54 5.61 -4.41
N TYR A 93 -19.13 4.75 -3.45
CA TYR A 93 -17.89 4.91 -2.70
C TYR A 93 -16.92 3.76 -2.97
N ASN A 94 -15.62 4.10 -2.91
CA ASN A 94 -14.50 3.21 -3.16
C ASN A 94 -13.60 3.14 -1.92
N LEU A 95 -12.88 2.03 -1.79
CA LEU A 95 -11.84 1.82 -0.79
C LEU A 95 -10.45 1.99 -1.43
N SER A 96 -9.63 2.87 -0.89
CA SER A 96 -8.20 2.94 -1.16
C SER A 96 -7.38 2.46 0.03
N ILE A 97 -6.25 1.83 -0.24
CA ILE A 97 -5.27 1.39 0.76
C ILE A 97 -3.85 1.69 0.28
N ALA A 98 -2.91 1.83 1.22
CA ALA A 98 -1.48 1.80 0.94
C ALA A 98 -0.73 1.09 2.08
N SER A 99 0.19 0.18 1.74
CA SER A 99 1.09 -0.54 2.65
C SER A 99 2.36 -0.92 1.91
N MET A 100 3.52 -0.70 2.53
CA MET A 100 4.82 -0.94 1.92
C MET A 100 5.07 -2.43 1.61
N PHE A 101 5.69 -2.67 0.47
CA PHE A 101 6.42 -3.90 0.19
C PHE A 101 7.84 -3.78 0.78
N ALA A 102 8.05 -4.24 2.01
CA ALA A 102 9.23 -3.91 2.82
C ALA A 102 10.58 -4.49 2.34
N GLN A 103 10.68 -4.98 1.11
CA GLN A 103 11.91 -5.46 0.48
C GLN A 103 12.25 -4.65 -0.78
N SER A 104 11.74 -3.44 -0.87
CA SER A 104 12.01 -2.47 -1.94
C SER A 104 12.49 -1.15 -1.36
N ASN A 105 12.79 -0.21 -2.23
CA ASN A 105 13.11 1.16 -1.87
C ASN A 105 11.82 1.93 -1.55
N ASP A 106 10.87 1.96 -2.51
CA ASP A 106 9.66 2.75 -2.39
C ASP A 106 8.42 2.08 -3.03
N TRP A 107 8.37 0.73 -2.99
CA TRP A 107 7.20 0.02 -3.52
C TRP A 107 6.13 -0.20 -2.46
N PHE A 108 4.87 -0.08 -2.87
CA PHE A 108 3.72 -0.27 -2.00
C PHE A 108 2.59 -1.05 -2.69
N TYR A 109 1.80 -1.73 -1.90
CA TYR A 109 0.55 -2.34 -2.35
C TYR A 109 -0.61 -1.38 -2.20
N GLY A 110 -1.43 -1.30 -3.25
CA GLY A 110 -2.67 -0.54 -3.28
C GLY A 110 -3.66 -1.10 -4.28
N PHE A 111 -4.86 -0.59 -4.28
CA PHE A 111 -5.81 -0.77 -5.38
C PHE A 111 -5.43 0.19 -6.52
N LYS A 112 -6.19 0.25 -7.62
CA LYS A 112 -6.03 1.33 -8.59
C LYS A 112 -6.22 2.69 -7.89
N PRO A 113 -5.67 3.79 -8.43
CA PRO A 113 -5.77 5.10 -7.78
C PRO A 113 -7.20 5.51 -7.40
N GLU A 114 -8.17 5.13 -8.24
CA GLU A 114 -9.60 5.39 -8.02
C GLU A 114 -10.21 4.51 -6.92
N GLY A 115 -9.43 3.61 -6.32
CA GLY A 115 -9.85 2.68 -5.30
C GLY A 115 -10.57 1.44 -5.83
N LEU A 116 -10.95 0.56 -4.91
CA LEU A 116 -11.80 -0.60 -5.13
C LEU A 116 -13.25 -0.18 -4.96
N PRO A 117 -14.12 -0.32 -5.99
CA PRO A 117 -15.55 -0.11 -5.80
C PRO A 117 -16.11 -1.02 -4.70
N LEU A 118 -16.89 -0.46 -3.79
CA LEU A 118 -17.51 -1.23 -2.70
C LEU A 118 -18.87 -1.83 -3.09
N PHE A 119 -19.43 -1.35 -4.22
CA PHE A 119 -20.65 -1.88 -4.80
C PHE A 119 -20.46 -2.13 -6.29
N LYS A 120 -21.15 -3.16 -6.80
CA LYS A 120 -21.25 -3.46 -8.22
C LYS A 120 -22.66 -3.88 -8.55
N ASP A 121 -23.26 -3.23 -9.54
CA ASP A 121 -24.65 -3.50 -9.97
C ASP A 121 -25.67 -3.42 -8.82
N GLY A 122 -25.43 -2.52 -7.84
CA GLY A 122 -26.27 -2.31 -6.66
C GLY A 122 -26.05 -3.32 -5.52
N GLU A 123 -25.11 -4.25 -5.68
CA GLU A 123 -24.77 -5.25 -4.66
C GLU A 123 -23.40 -4.94 -4.02
N ALA A 124 -23.31 -5.09 -2.69
CA ALA A 124 -22.04 -4.90 -1.98
C ALA A 124 -21.02 -5.95 -2.40
N MET A 125 -19.78 -5.51 -2.63
CA MET A 125 -18.67 -6.39 -2.95
C MET A 125 -18.07 -6.97 -1.67
N TYR A 126 -17.96 -8.29 -1.60
CA TYR A 126 -17.33 -9.03 -0.51
C TYR A 126 -16.61 -10.28 -1.05
N GLY A 127 -15.80 -10.92 -0.19
CA GLY A 127 -14.96 -12.06 -0.55
C GLY A 127 -13.52 -11.65 -0.86
N ASP A 128 -12.87 -12.43 -1.71
CA ASP A 128 -11.44 -12.25 -2.05
C ASP A 128 -11.25 -11.10 -3.07
N MET A 129 -10.60 -10.02 -2.63
CA MET A 129 -10.28 -8.82 -3.41
C MET A 129 -8.83 -8.79 -3.87
N THR A 130 -8.07 -9.85 -3.64
CA THR A 130 -6.63 -9.90 -3.98
C THR A 130 -6.33 -9.59 -5.44
N GLY A 131 -7.23 -9.99 -6.35
CA GLY A 131 -7.08 -9.73 -7.79
C GLY A 131 -7.17 -8.25 -8.20
N TYR A 132 -7.59 -7.36 -7.30
CA TYR A 132 -7.64 -5.91 -7.51
C TYR A 132 -6.43 -5.17 -6.95
N VAL A 133 -5.52 -5.87 -6.26
CA VAL A 133 -4.33 -5.29 -5.65
C VAL A 133 -3.19 -5.27 -6.65
N TYR A 134 -2.52 -4.13 -6.73
CA TYR A 134 -1.33 -3.92 -7.55
C TYR A 134 -0.14 -3.59 -6.67
N LEU A 135 1.04 -3.90 -7.15
CA LEU A 135 2.29 -3.39 -6.62
C LEU A 135 2.63 -2.12 -7.41
N PHE A 136 2.77 -1.02 -6.70
CA PHE A 136 3.14 0.28 -7.24
C PHE A 136 4.54 0.64 -6.75
N ASP A 137 5.19 1.46 -7.54
CA ASP A 137 6.39 2.19 -7.25
C ASP A 137 5.98 3.66 -7.05
N ALA A 138 6.42 4.27 -5.96
CA ALA A 138 6.05 5.64 -5.62
C ALA A 138 6.84 6.68 -6.43
N GLY A 139 7.96 6.28 -7.05
CA GLY A 139 8.85 7.15 -7.82
C GLY A 139 9.62 8.13 -6.96
N THR A 140 9.90 7.78 -5.71
CA THR A 140 10.59 8.67 -4.75
C THR A 140 12.04 8.29 -4.55
N GLU A 141 12.36 6.99 -4.48
CA GLU A 141 13.74 6.47 -4.43
C GLU A 141 14.07 5.62 -5.66
N ALA A 142 15.32 5.73 -6.13
CA ALA A 142 15.81 4.88 -7.21
C ALA A 142 15.86 3.41 -6.79
N ASP A 143 15.28 2.56 -7.62
CA ASP A 143 15.13 1.13 -7.35
C ASP A 143 16.46 0.39 -7.22
N GLU A 144 16.56 -0.42 -6.19
CA GLU A 144 17.57 -1.46 -6.03
C GLU A 144 16.90 -2.83 -6.14
N HIS A 145 17.68 -3.86 -6.43
CA HIS A 145 17.16 -5.23 -6.53
C HIS A 145 16.38 -5.61 -5.26
N PRO A 146 15.10 -6.03 -5.37
CA PRO A 146 14.26 -6.40 -4.24
C PRO A 146 14.94 -7.38 -3.29
N GLY A 147 14.98 -7.03 -2.01
CA GLY A 147 15.58 -7.87 -0.97
C GLY A 147 17.10 -7.83 -0.87
N ALA A 148 17.79 -6.98 -1.66
CA ALA A 148 19.26 -6.91 -1.67
C ALA A 148 19.81 -5.49 -1.52
N GLY A 149 19.01 -4.46 -1.81
CA GLY A 149 19.43 -3.08 -1.77
C GLY A 149 19.81 -2.60 -0.36
N LEU A 150 20.84 -1.75 -0.27
CA LEU A 150 21.35 -1.25 1.01
C LEU A 150 20.51 -0.08 1.57
N THR A 151 19.77 0.61 0.72
CA THR A 151 18.90 1.73 1.10
C THR A 151 17.46 1.29 1.38
N GLN A 152 17.14 0.01 1.23
CA GLN A 152 15.83 -0.55 1.59
C GLN A 152 15.62 -0.59 3.11
N VAL A 153 14.40 -0.33 3.59
CA VAL A 153 14.03 -0.15 5.01
C VAL A 153 14.64 -1.16 5.98
N ILE A 154 14.79 -2.42 5.58
CA ILE A 154 15.33 -3.49 6.43
C ILE A 154 16.86 -3.36 6.62
N ARG A 155 17.55 -2.63 5.75
CA ARG A 155 19.03 -2.54 5.68
C ARG A 155 19.58 -1.14 5.79
N GLN A 156 18.76 -0.12 5.52
CA GLN A 156 19.16 1.29 5.61
C GLN A 156 19.55 1.69 7.05
N GLY A 157 20.42 2.68 7.17
CA GLY A 157 20.88 3.18 8.46
C GLY A 157 19.98 4.25 9.10
N SER A 158 19.12 4.87 8.30
CA SER A 158 18.11 5.86 8.69
C SER A 158 17.05 5.98 7.61
N PRO A 159 15.86 6.51 7.93
CA PRO A 159 14.82 6.79 6.94
C PRO A 159 15.31 7.70 5.80
N ASN A 160 14.71 7.54 4.63
CA ASN A 160 14.91 8.38 3.45
C ASN A 160 16.41 8.53 3.10
N THR A 161 17.08 7.42 2.78
CA THR A 161 18.54 7.40 2.53
C THR A 161 18.96 7.04 1.12
N GLY A 162 18.03 6.66 0.26
CA GLY A 162 18.30 6.34 -1.13
C GLY A 162 18.53 7.57 -2.02
N PRO A 163 19.07 7.38 -3.22
CA PRO A 163 19.08 8.43 -4.23
C PRO A 163 17.67 8.63 -4.79
N GLU A 164 17.32 9.88 -5.15
CA GLU A 164 16.05 10.19 -5.81
C GLU A 164 15.87 9.40 -7.12
N ASP A 165 14.65 8.92 -7.37
CA ASP A 165 14.32 8.28 -8.65
C ASP A 165 14.24 9.34 -9.77
N PRO A 166 15.01 9.19 -10.87
CA PRO A 166 14.88 10.07 -12.02
C PRO A 166 13.49 9.99 -12.70
N ASN A 167 12.72 8.90 -12.50
CA ASN A 167 11.34 8.75 -12.91
C ASN A 167 10.40 8.93 -11.72
N TYR A 168 10.23 10.16 -11.29
CA TYR A 168 9.50 10.58 -10.09
C TYR A 168 7.96 10.39 -10.15
N MET A 169 7.45 9.53 -11.03
CA MET A 169 6.00 9.33 -11.19
C MET A 169 5.56 7.99 -10.61
N VAL A 170 4.44 8.00 -9.87
CA VAL A 170 3.80 6.78 -9.39
C VAL A 170 3.43 5.88 -10.57
N ARG A 171 3.88 4.64 -10.54
CA ARG A 171 3.70 3.65 -11.61
C ARG A 171 3.42 2.25 -11.07
N ILE A 172 2.86 1.40 -11.89
CA ILE A 172 2.80 -0.04 -11.57
C ILE A 172 4.18 -0.61 -11.77
N VAL A 173 4.66 -1.38 -10.80
CA VAL A 173 5.94 -2.10 -10.92
C VAL A 173 5.85 -3.08 -12.08
N ASP A 174 6.72 -2.91 -13.05
CA ASP A 174 6.82 -3.81 -14.20
C ASP A 174 7.69 -5.02 -13.83
N GLY A 175 7.16 -6.21 -14.04
CA GLY A 175 7.88 -7.47 -13.76
C GLY A 175 9.11 -7.71 -14.61
N ASP A 176 9.33 -6.89 -15.65
CA ASP A 176 10.48 -7.00 -16.54
C ASP A 176 11.73 -6.25 -16.04
N GLU A 177 11.58 -5.34 -15.05
CA GLU A 177 12.68 -4.54 -14.54
C GLU A 177 13.62 -5.33 -13.62
N PHE A 178 13.05 -6.18 -12.78
CA PHE A 178 13.82 -7.05 -11.87
C PHE A 178 13.37 -8.50 -12.00
N ASP A 179 14.32 -9.40 -12.19
CA ASP A 179 14.09 -10.82 -12.02
C ASP A 179 13.60 -11.09 -10.57
N ASN A 180 12.54 -11.86 -10.42
CA ASN A 180 12.07 -12.36 -9.12
C ASN A 180 11.11 -11.46 -8.31
N ILE A 181 10.42 -10.52 -8.92
CA ILE A 181 9.29 -9.87 -8.26
C ILE A 181 8.19 -10.92 -8.00
N PRO A 182 7.77 -11.15 -6.75
CA PRO A 182 6.73 -12.12 -6.47
C PRO A 182 5.38 -11.63 -6.99
N ALA A 183 4.58 -12.53 -7.52
CA ALA A 183 3.19 -12.19 -7.83
C ALA A 183 2.47 -11.66 -6.58
N THR A 184 1.66 -10.62 -6.72
CA THR A 184 0.93 -9.97 -5.61
C THR A 184 0.21 -10.98 -4.72
N SER A 185 -0.49 -11.95 -5.31
CA SER A 185 -1.22 -13.01 -4.59
C SER A 185 -0.33 -13.98 -3.77
N HIS A 186 0.98 -13.95 -3.97
CA HIS A 186 1.92 -14.73 -3.15
C HIS A 186 2.40 -13.98 -1.91
N VAL A 187 2.15 -12.67 -1.84
CA VAL A 187 2.61 -11.80 -0.76
C VAL A 187 1.45 -11.30 0.09
N ILE A 188 0.39 -10.81 -0.55
CA ILE A 188 -0.77 -10.20 0.12
C ILE A 188 -2.05 -10.92 -0.30
N LYS A 189 -2.96 -11.08 0.66
CA LYS A 189 -4.35 -11.44 0.43
C LYS A 189 -5.25 -10.42 1.11
N ILE A 190 -6.26 -9.93 0.38
CA ILE A 190 -7.26 -9.01 0.91
C ILE A 190 -8.64 -9.67 0.79
N THR A 191 -9.39 -9.65 1.90
CA THR A 191 -10.76 -10.16 1.95
C THR A 191 -11.66 -9.10 2.58
N ILE A 192 -12.81 -8.84 1.97
CA ILE A 192 -13.90 -8.03 2.56
C ILE A 192 -14.97 -8.99 3.05
N GLU A 193 -15.40 -8.82 4.29
CA GLU A 193 -16.47 -9.59 4.90
C GLU A 193 -17.61 -8.64 5.31
N SER A 194 -18.86 -9.04 5.10
CA SER A 194 -20.02 -8.30 5.63
C SER A 194 -20.28 -8.74 7.07
N GLU A 195 -20.51 -7.78 7.94
CA GLU A 195 -21.03 -8.03 9.29
C GLU A 195 -22.55 -8.22 9.29
#